data_234d693006682712df4fc9b8be700bca
#
_entry.id   234d693006682712df4fc9b8be700bca
#
_cell.length_a   1.000
_cell.length_b   1.000
_cell.length_c   1.000
_cell.angle_alpha   90.00
_cell.angle_beta   90.00
_cell.angle_gamma   90.00
#
_symmetry.space_group_name_H-M   'P 1'
#
loop_
_entity.id
_entity.type
_entity.pdbx_description
1 polymer ?
#
loop_
_entity_poly.entity_id
_entity_poly.type
_entity_poly.pdbx_seq_one_letter_code
_entity_poly.pdbx_strand_id
1 'polypeptide(L)'
;MSVEELVLFIFEMVGTVAFAISGAMVAIKKRVDVFGVIVLSAMTALGGGIVRDILIGHLPPTMFSDYRYVMVAVITSVIVFIVAYIFRDSYRKSEKTVDEVNNVFDALGLGVFTVMGAKVAIESGFTVNGILVVCLAVVTGVGGGLIRDVMLMEIPFVLKKRIYAVASILGGTAYHLMYIHNVNVRAASIIAVLIVFAVRIFATVFKLDLPKVRFPKEEKSI
;
A
#
# COMPACT_ATOMS: atom_id res chain seq x y z
N MET A 1 -4.87 -18.26 -19.40
CA MET A 1 -5.29 -17.34 -18.32
C MET A 1 -6.79 -17.16 -18.45
N SER A 2 -7.56 -17.54 -17.45
CA SER A 2 -9.01 -17.31 -17.44
C SER A 2 -9.30 -15.80 -17.36
N VAL A 3 -10.54 -15.39 -17.69
CA VAL A 3 -10.94 -13.97 -17.56
C VAL A 3 -10.80 -13.49 -16.10
N GLU A 4 -11.00 -14.37 -15.15
CA GLU A 4 -10.82 -14.06 -13.71
C GLU A 4 -9.37 -13.82 -13.34
N GLU A 5 -8.46 -14.68 -13.79
CA GLU A 5 -7.02 -14.51 -13.59
C GLU A 5 -6.51 -13.22 -14.24
N LEU A 6 -7.01 -12.89 -15.44
CA LEU A 6 -6.63 -11.65 -16.10
C LEU A 6 -7.07 -10.39 -15.32
N VAL A 7 -8.31 -10.38 -14.84
CA VAL A 7 -8.83 -9.26 -14.04
C VAL A 7 -8.02 -9.08 -12.76
N LEU A 8 -7.73 -10.17 -12.06
CA LEU A 8 -6.94 -10.12 -10.83
C LEU A 8 -5.49 -9.67 -11.09
N PHE A 9 -4.88 -10.16 -12.16
CA PHE A 9 -3.56 -9.70 -12.59
C PHE A 9 -3.53 -8.20 -12.89
N ILE A 10 -4.55 -7.67 -13.59
CA ILE A 10 -4.67 -6.23 -13.83
C ILE A 10 -4.78 -5.46 -12.51
N PHE A 11 -5.56 -5.97 -11.56
CA PHE A 11 -5.66 -5.37 -10.22
C PHE A 11 -4.30 -5.29 -9.52
N GLU A 12 -3.54 -6.39 -9.54
CA GLU A 12 -2.19 -6.42 -8.95
C GLU A 12 -1.25 -5.42 -9.63
N MET A 13 -1.31 -5.32 -10.97
CA MET A 13 -0.51 -4.34 -11.72
C MET A 13 -0.88 -2.90 -11.35
N VAL A 14 -2.18 -2.60 -11.24
CA VAL A 14 -2.66 -1.29 -10.78
C VAL A 14 -2.14 -0.97 -9.37
N GLY A 15 -2.20 -1.92 -8.45
CA GLY A 15 -1.64 -1.77 -7.10
C GLY A 15 -0.13 -1.54 -7.11
N THR A 16 0.60 -2.32 -7.93
CA THR A 16 2.04 -2.20 -8.11
C THR A 16 2.42 -0.82 -8.63
N VAL A 17 1.75 -0.34 -9.67
CA VAL A 17 1.95 1.02 -10.22
C VAL A 17 1.65 2.08 -9.16
N ALA A 18 0.53 1.96 -8.44
CA ALA A 18 0.13 2.93 -7.44
C ALA A 18 1.16 3.05 -6.30
N PHE A 19 1.61 1.92 -5.75
CA PHE A 19 2.64 1.93 -4.71
C PHE A 19 4.02 2.31 -5.24
N ALA A 20 4.37 1.95 -6.49
CA ALA A 20 5.61 2.39 -7.10
C ALA A 20 5.64 3.92 -7.26
N ILE A 21 4.54 4.55 -7.70
CA ILE A 21 4.40 6.01 -7.75
C ILE A 21 4.57 6.60 -6.35
N SER A 22 3.86 6.06 -5.35
CA SER A 22 3.95 6.54 -3.98
C SER A 22 5.38 6.44 -3.43
N GLY A 23 6.05 5.30 -3.63
CA GLY A 23 7.44 5.10 -3.22
C GLY A 23 8.40 6.09 -3.88
N ALA A 24 8.27 6.27 -5.21
CA ALA A 24 9.09 7.21 -5.97
C ALA A 24 8.88 8.66 -5.52
N MET A 25 7.62 9.10 -5.34
CA MET A 25 7.31 10.47 -4.90
C MET A 25 7.90 10.78 -3.51
N VAL A 26 7.80 9.83 -2.56
CA VAL A 26 8.39 10.00 -1.23
C VAL A 26 9.90 10.03 -1.29
N ALA A 27 10.54 9.16 -2.09
CA ALA A 27 11.99 9.12 -2.27
C ALA A 27 12.51 10.43 -2.88
N ILE A 28 11.87 10.95 -3.94
CA ILE A 28 12.23 12.22 -4.58
C ILE A 28 12.12 13.39 -3.59
N LYS A 29 11.05 13.43 -2.78
CA LYS A 29 10.86 14.44 -1.73
C LYS A 29 12.01 14.41 -0.71
N LYS A 30 12.57 13.23 -0.43
CA LYS A 30 13.74 13.04 0.44
C LYS A 30 15.09 13.24 -0.26
N ARG A 31 15.07 13.66 -1.53
CA ARG A 31 16.26 13.95 -2.34
C ARG A 31 17.21 12.76 -2.49
N VAL A 32 16.66 11.57 -2.53
CA VAL A 32 17.41 10.35 -2.83
C VAL A 32 17.76 10.34 -4.33
N ASP A 33 18.87 9.74 -4.71
CA ASP A 33 19.30 9.64 -6.11
C ASP A 33 18.38 8.68 -6.91
N VAL A 34 18.59 8.61 -8.21
CA VAL A 34 17.76 7.79 -9.11
C VAL A 34 17.75 6.32 -8.71
N PHE A 35 18.89 5.77 -8.27
CA PHE A 35 18.96 4.38 -7.84
C PHE A 35 18.17 4.16 -6.56
N GLY A 36 18.32 5.05 -5.59
CA GLY A 36 17.52 5.02 -4.35
C GLY A 36 16.02 5.18 -4.61
N VAL A 37 15.61 6.03 -5.58
CA VAL A 37 14.21 6.13 -6.00
C VAL A 37 13.69 4.80 -6.54
N ILE A 38 14.46 4.11 -7.40
CA ILE A 38 14.09 2.80 -7.94
C ILE A 38 13.94 1.78 -6.81
N VAL A 39 14.91 1.69 -5.91
CA VAL A 39 14.90 0.72 -4.81
C VAL A 39 13.72 0.97 -3.88
N LEU A 40 13.51 2.22 -3.42
CA LEU A 40 12.40 2.56 -2.52
C LEU A 40 11.04 2.33 -3.16
N SER A 41 10.91 2.64 -4.45
CA SER A 41 9.71 2.40 -5.24
C SER A 41 9.40 0.89 -5.34
N ALA A 42 10.39 0.08 -5.69
CA ALA A 42 10.26 -1.36 -5.76
C ALA A 42 9.92 -1.98 -4.40
N MET A 43 10.61 -1.57 -3.33
CA MET A 43 10.32 -2.05 -1.97
C MET A 43 8.93 -1.64 -1.48
N THR A 44 8.46 -0.44 -1.86
CA THR A 44 7.09 -0.02 -1.53
C THR A 44 6.06 -0.87 -2.26
N ALA A 45 6.28 -1.14 -3.55
CA ALA A 45 5.33 -1.87 -4.38
C ALA A 45 5.29 -3.38 -4.08
N LEU A 46 6.43 -3.97 -3.74
CA LEU A 46 6.60 -5.42 -3.68
C LEU A 46 6.80 -5.94 -2.26
N GLY A 47 7.26 -5.10 -1.34
CA GLY A 47 7.68 -5.49 0.00
C GLY A 47 6.57 -6.14 0.82
N GLY A 48 5.34 -5.63 0.74
CA GLY A 48 4.19 -6.23 1.43
C GLY A 48 3.88 -7.65 0.98
N GLY A 49 3.95 -7.89 -0.34
CA GLY A 49 3.80 -9.22 -0.94
C GLY A 49 4.92 -10.18 -0.55
N ILE A 50 6.18 -9.70 -0.49
CA ILE A 50 7.32 -10.50 -0.03
C ILE A 50 7.09 -10.99 1.40
N VAL A 51 6.74 -10.06 2.31
CA VAL A 51 6.49 -10.40 3.72
C VAL A 51 5.34 -11.40 3.85
N ARG A 52 4.24 -11.19 3.12
CA ARG A 52 3.12 -12.14 3.07
C ARG A 52 3.58 -13.53 2.64
N ASP A 53 4.29 -13.63 1.51
CA ASP A 53 4.70 -14.91 0.94
C ASP A 53 5.64 -15.67 1.89
N ILE A 54 6.55 -14.98 2.57
CA ILE A 54 7.41 -15.57 3.61
C ILE A 54 6.56 -16.09 4.78
N LEU A 55 5.57 -15.33 5.26
CA LEU A 55 4.73 -15.71 6.40
C LEU A 55 3.89 -16.97 6.12
N ILE A 56 3.44 -17.16 4.87
CA ILE A 56 2.66 -18.36 4.48
C ILE A 56 3.54 -19.50 3.98
N GLY A 57 4.87 -19.32 3.94
CA GLY A 57 5.80 -20.33 3.46
C GLY A 57 5.84 -20.50 1.93
N HIS A 58 5.32 -19.53 1.18
CA HIS A 58 5.36 -19.54 -0.29
C HIS A 58 6.71 -19.00 -0.77
N LEU A 59 7.63 -19.92 -1.04
CA LEU A 59 9.00 -19.61 -1.43
C LEU A 59 9.36 -20.25 -2.78
N PRO A 60 10.06 -19.52 -3.68
CA PRO A 60 10.42 -18.11 -3.57
C PRO A 60 9.20 -17.19 -3.66
N PRO A 61 9.22 -15.99 -3.06
CA PRO A 61 8.13 -15.02 -3.18
C PRO A 61 7.72 -14.74 -4.62
N THR A 62 6.43 -14.53 -4.86
CA THR A 62 5.81 -14.41 -6.19
C THR A 62 6.54 -13.42 -7.11
N MET A 63 7.01 -12.30 -6.56
CA MET A 63 7.75 -11.29 -7.33
C MET A 63 9.07 -11.80 -7.95
N PHE A 64 9.70 -12.81 -7.36
CA PHE A 64 10.92 -13.41 -7.92
C PHE A 64 10.60 -14.51 -8.94
N SER A 65 9.39 -15.07 -8.88
CA SER A 65 8.91 -16.06 -9.86
C SER A 65 8.34 -15.38 -11.10
N ASP A 66 7.80 -14.16 -10.97
CA ASP A 66 7.26 -13.37 -12.06
C ASP A 66 7.92 -11.98 -12.13
N TYR A 67 8.87 -11.84 -13.05
CA TYR A 67 9.65 -10.61 -13.25
C TYR A 67 8.79 -9.39 -13.65
N ARG A 68 7.55 -9.58 -14.12
CA ARG A 68 6.67 -8.49 -14.57
C ARG A 68 6.40 -7.49 -13.46
N TYR A 69 6.24 -7.95 -12.22
CA TYR A 69 6.03 -7.07 -11.06
C TYR A 69 7.22 -6.13 -10.83
N VAL A 70 8.43 -6.70 -10.84
CA VAL A 70 9.67 -5.92 -10.68
C VAL A 70 9.83 -4.93 -11.84
N MET A 71 9.61 -5.37 -13.09
CA MET A 71 9.71 -4.49 -14.26
C MET A 71 8.74 -3.32 -14.19
N VAL A 72 7.47 -3.57 -13.83
CA VAL A 72 6.45 -2.53 -13.70
C VAL A 72 6.85 -1.52 -12.62
N ALA A 73 7.33 -1.99 -11.47
CA ALA A 73 7.78 -1.10 -10.40
C ALA A 73 8.97 -0.23 -10.83
N VAL A 74 9.97 -0.83 -11.51
CA VAL A 74 11.17 -0.11 -12.01
C VAL A 74 10.79 0.90 -13.10
N ILE A 75 10.03 0.49 -14.11
CA ILE A 75 9.60 1.38 -15.20
C ILE A 75 8.79 2.56 -14.63
N THR A 76 7.85 2.28 -13.73
CA THR A 76 7.04 3.32 -13.09
C THR A 76 7.91 4.30 -12.31
N SER A 77 8.89 3.82 -11.54
CA SER A 77 9.77 4.69 -10.75
C SER A 77 10.62 5.60 -11.64
N VAL A 78 11.15 5.06 -12.74
CA VAL A 78 11.95 5.83 -13.72
C VAL A 78 11.09 6.91 -14.37
N ILE A 79 9.86 6.58 -14.78
CA ILE A 79 8.94 7.56 -15.36
C ILE A 79 8.64 8.69 -14.34
N VAL A 80 8.31 8.35 -13.10
CA VAL A 80 8.03 9.36 -12.05
C VAL A 80 9.26 10.23 -11.80
N PHE A 81 10.46 9.64 -11.76
CA PHE A 81 11.71 10.38 -11.59
C PHE A 81 11.95 11.36 -12.75
N ILE A 82 11.79 10.91 -14.01
CA ILE A 82 11.97 11.76 -15.20
C ILE A 82 10.96 12.93 -15.17
N VAL A 83 9.69 12.65 -14.89
CA VAL A 83 8.65 13.70 -14.79
C VAL A 83 9.01 14.72 -13.71
N ALA A 84 9.41 14.26 -12.52
CA ALA A 84 9.83 15.16 -11.44
C ALA A 84 11.08 15.96 -11.78
N TYR A 85 12.04 15.37 -12.52
CA TYR A 85 13.26 16.03 -12.97
C TYR A 85 12.97 17.14 -14.00
N ILE A 86 12.12 16.86 -15.00
CA ILE A 86 11.73 17.82 -16.04
C ILE A 86 10.92 18.98 -15.43
N PHE A 87 9.97 18.68 -14.55
CA PHE A 87 9.07 19.67 -13.93
C PHE A 87 9.49 20.07 -12.52
N ARG A 88 10.80 20.03 -12.21
CA ARG A 88 11.34 20.23 -10.85
C ARG A 88 10.86 21.49 -10.16
N ASP A 89 10.71 22.61 -10.88
CA ASP A 89 10.29 23.89 -10.30
C ASP A 89 8.82 23.89 -9.94
N SER A 90 7.95 23.30 -10.79
CA SER A 90 6.54 23.08 -10.48
C SER A 90 6.37 22.09 -9.34
N TYR A 91 7.11 20.98 -9.37
CA TYR A 91 7.08 19.95 -8.32
C TYR A 91 7.40 20.54 -6.95
N ARG A 92 8.43 21.40 -6.87
CA ARG A 92 8.84 22.09 -5.63
C ARG A 92 7.84 23.14 -5.16
N LYS A 93 7.25 23.91 -6.09
CA LYS A 93 6.24 24.94 -5.75
C LYS A 93 4.91 24.35 -5.29
N SER A 94 4.59 23.14 -5.71
CA SER A 94 3.31 22.46 -5.48
C SER A 94 3.42 21.32 -4.45
N GLU A 95 4.28 21.45 -3.43
CA GLU A 95 4.55 20.41 -2.43
C GLU A 95 3.25 19.83 -1.82
N LYS A 96 2.28 20.69 -1.50
CA LYS A 96 0.99 20.26 -0.95
C LYS A 96 0.22 19.37 -1.93
N THR A 97 0.15 19.77 -3.20
CA THR A 97 -0.51 18.96 -4.24
C THR A 97 0.20 17.63 -4.46
N VAL A 98 1.53 17.63 -4.43
CA VAL A 98 2.34 16.40 -4.52
C VAL A 98 2.01 15.46 -3.35
N ASP A 99 1.89 15.96 -2.13
CA ASP A 99 1.50 15.17 -0.96
C ASP A 99 0.06 14.63 -1.07
N GLU A 100 -0.87 15.42 -1.59
CA GLU A 100 -2.25 14.97 -1.84
C GLU A 100 -2.31 13.87 -2.90
N VAL A 101 -1.61 14.04 -4.02
CA VAL A 101 -1.50 13.03 -5.08
C VAL A 101 -0.86 11.76 -4.56
N ASN A 102 0.26 11.88 -3.83
CA ASN A 102 0.91 10.73 -3.19
C ASN A 102 -0.05 9.96 -2.27
N ASN A 103 -0.87 10.68 -1.48
CA ASN A 103 -1.83 10.03 -0.58
C ASN A 103 -2.94 9.28 -1.34
N VAL A 104 -3.33 9.75 -2.52
CA VAL A 104 -4.31 9.05 -3.37
C VAL A 104 -3.71 7.74 -3.91
N PHE A 105 -2.48 7.77 -4.44
CA PHE A 105 -1.81 6.56 -4.92
C PHE A 105 -1.53 5.57 -3.80
N ASP A 106 -1.09 6.05 -2.64
CA ASP A 106 -0.89 5.22 -1.45
C ASP A 106 -2.21 4.56 -0.99
N ALA A 107 -3.33 5.30 -0.99
CA ALA A 107 -4.64 4.76 -0.63
C ALA A 107 -5.14 3.71 -1.63
N LEU A 108 -4.89 3.91 -2.93
CA LEU A 108 -5.23 2.95 -3.97
C LEU A 108 -4.41 1.66 -3.83
N GLY A 109 -3.09 1.78 -3.68
CA GLY A 109 -2.19 0.64 -3.45
C GLY A 109 -2.57 -0.13 -2.19
N LEU A 110 -2.86 0.58 -1.08
CA LEU A 110 -3.34 -0.02 0.16
C LEU A 110 -4.59 -0.87 -0.07
N GLY A 111 -5.59 -0.34 -0.79
CA GLY A 111 -6.84 -1.05 -1.07
C GLY A 111 -6.61 -2.33 -1.87
N VAL A 112 -5.88 -2.22 -2.97
CA VAL A 112 -5.58 -3.36 -3.84
C VAL A 112 -4.82 -4.44 -3.08
N PHE A 113 -3.71 -4.09 -2.42
CA PHE A 113 -2.89 -5.09 -1.74
C PHE A 113 -3.52 -5.63 -0.46
N THR A 114 -4.43 -4.90 0.20
CA THR A 114 -5.28 -5.47 1.26
C THR A 114 -6.12 -6.63 0.72
N VAL A 115 -6.80 -6.43 -0.40
CA VAL A 115 -7.64 -7.46 -1.03
C VAL A 115 -6.78 -8.63 -1.51
N MET A 116 -5.63 -8.36 -2.14
CA MET A 116 -4.73 -9.42 -2.61
C MET A 116 -4.17 -10.24 -1.44
N GLY A 117 -3.85 -9.60 -0.31
CA GLY A 117 -3.42 -10.31 0.90
C GLY A 117 -4.49 -11.23 1.47
N ALA A 118 -5.75 -10.77 1.53
CA ALA A 118 -6.88 -11.59 1.96
C ALA A 118 -7.13 -12.76 0.99
N LYS A 119 -7.11 -12.50 -0.33
CA LYS A 119 -7.31 -13.51 -1.37
C LYS A 119 -6.25 -14.61 -1.29
N VAL A 120 -4.98 -14.25 -1.23
CA VAL A 120 -3.88 -15.22 -1.14
C VAL A 120 -4.00 -16.05 0.15
N ALA A 121 -4.38 -15.45 1.29
CA ALA A 121 -4.64 -16.19 2.52
C ALA A 121 -5.72 -17.25 2.35
N ILE A 122 -6.83 -16.90 1.68
CA ILE A 122 -7.94 -17.80 1.41
C ILE A 122 -7.50 -18.94 0.48
N GLU A 123 -6.80 -18.62 -0.61
CA GLU A 123 -6.29 -19.60 -1.59
C GLU A 123 -5.23 -20.54 -0.99
N SER A 124 -4.52 -20.08 0.04
CA SER A 124 -3.59 -20.90 0.81
C SER A 124 -4.26 -21.80 1.86
N GLY A 125 -5.61 -21.88 1.86
CA GLY A 125 -6.37 -22.77 2.72
C GLY A 125 -6.77 -22.19 4.08
N PHE A 126 -6.53 -20.90 4.35
CA PHE A 126 -6.82 -20.27 5.65
C PHE A 126 -8.24 -19.69 5.74
N THR A 127 -9.16 -20.07 4.88
CA THR A 127 -10.53 -19.50 4.77
C THR A 127 -11.28 -19.48 6.11
N VAL A 128 -11.15 -20.55 6.92
CA VAL A 128 -11.84 -20.66 8.22
C VAL A 128 -11.26 -19.74 9.27
N ASN A 129 -9.97 -19.36 9.14
CA ASN A 129 -9.31 -18.48 10.09
C ASN A 129 -9.39 -17.02 9.63
N GLY A 130 -10.54 -16.38 9.85
CA GLY A 130 -10.77 -14.99 9.45
C GLY A 130 -9.78 -14.01 10.05
N ILE A 131 -9.27 -14.25 11.26
CA ILE A 131 -8.24 -13.40 11.88
C ILE A 131 -6.95 -13.45 11.04
N LEU A 132 -6.51 -14.63 10.64
CA LEU A 132 -5.30 -14.79 9.81
C LEU A 132 -5.48 -14.15 8.43
N VAL A 133 -6.67 -14.33 7.81
CA VAL A 133 -6.99 -13.67 6.53
C VAL A 133 -6.86 -12.15 6.65
N VAL A 134 -7.45 -11.55 7.69
CA VAL A 134 -7.37 -10.11 7.92
C VAL A 134 -5.94 -9.66 8.27
N CYS A 135 -5.21 -10.43 9.08
CA CYS A 135 -3.80 -10.13 9.37
C CYS A 135 -2.94 -10.11 8.11
N LEU A 136 -3.08 -11.11 7.22
CA LEU A 136 -2.33 -11.16 5.97
C LEU A 136 -2.77 -10.06 4.99
N ALA A 137 -4.05 -9.70 4.98
CA ALA A 137 -4.54 -8.53 4.25
C ALA A 137 -3.85 -7.25 4.71
N VAL A 138 -3.78 -7.02 6.02
CA VAL A 138 -3.13 -5.83 6.61
C VAL A 138 -1.62 -5.85 6.33
N VAL A 139 -0.94 -6.96 6.57
CA VAL A 139 0.50 -7.09 6.32
C VAL A 139 0.84 -6.80 4.86
N THR A 140 0.05 -7.32 3.93
CA THR A 140 0.28 -7.11 2.50
C THR A 140 0.02 -5.65 2.10
N GLY A 141 -1.09 -5.08 2.55
CA GLY A 141 -1.47 -3.71 2.21
C GLY A 141 -0.58 -2.64 2.85
N VAL A 142 -0.25 -2.83 4.14
CA VAL A 142 0.52 -1.84 4.92
C VAL A 142 2.03 -2.03 4.76
N GLY A 143 2.48 -3.27 4.53
CA GLY A 143 3.88 -3.67 4.62
C GLY A 143 4.82 -2.89 3.70
N GLY A 144 4.42 -2.64 2.45
CA GLY A 144 5.24 -1.88 1.51
C GLY A 144 5.51 -0.45 1.99
N GLY A 145 4.47 0.26 2.43
CA GLY A 145 4.59 1.61 3.00
C GLY A 145 5.41 1.63 4.29
N LEU A 146 5.26 0.61 5.13
CA LEU A 146 6.05 0.45 6.36
C LEU A 146 7.54 0.30 6.05
N ILE A 147 7.89 -0.60 5.12
CA ILE A 147 9.29 -0.81 4.69
C ILE A 147 9.87 0.49 4.13
N ARG A 148 9.15 1.18 3.23
CA ARG A 148 9.55 2.48 2.67
C ARG A 148 9.89 3.49 3.75
N ASP A 149 8.99 3.68 4.72
CA ASP A 149 9.14 4.69 5.74
C ASP A 149 10.32 4.35 6.68
N VAL A 150 10.49 3.08 7.06
CA VAL A 150 11.63 2.60 7.86
C VAL A 150 12.96 2.79 7.13
N MET A 151 13.04 2.48 5.82
CA MET A 151 14.24 2.71 5.02
C MET A 151 14.64 4.20 4.96
N LEU A 152 13.68 5.10 5.05
CA LEU A 152 13.90 6.54 5.09
C LEU A 152 14.11 7.09 6.51
N MET A 153 14.20 6.23 7.52
CA MET A 153 14.29 6.60 8.95
C MET A 153 13.15 7.53 9.40
N GLU A 154 11.99 7.38 8.80
CA GLU A 154 10.78 8.12 9.16
C GLU A 154 9.88 7.29 10.08
N ILE A 155 9.14 7.96 10.95
CA ILE A 155 8.08 7.27 11.69
C ILE A 155 7.01 6.83 10.68
N PRO A 156 6.75 5.51 10.56
CA PRO A 156 5.83 4.99 9.56
C PRO A 156 4.45 5.63 9.56
N PHE A 157 3.89 5.80 8.37
CA PHE A 157 2.54 6.37 8.17
C PHE A 157 1.48 5.64 8.99
N VAL A 158 1.60 4.32 9.10
CA VAL A 158 0.68 3.48 9.88
C VAL A 158 0.65 3.86 11.36
N LEU A 159 1.73 4.41 11.89
CA LEU A 159 1.84 4.89 13.27
C LEU A 159 1.48 6.38 13.42
N LYS A 160 1.62 7.16 12.36
CA LYS A 160 1.31 8.61 12.34
C LYS A 160 -0.14 8.89 11.96
N LYS A 161 -0.61 8.27 10.87
CA LYS A 161 -1.95 8.45 10.27
C LYS A 161 -2.84 7.25 10.61
N ARG A 162 -3.65 7.39 11.59
CA ARG A 162 -4.26 6.38 12.44
C ARG A 162 -5.37 5.56 11.80
N ILE A 163 -5.97 6.03 10.70
CA ILE A 163 -7.00 5.29 9.96
C ILE A 163 -6.35 4.55 8.76
N TYR A 164 -5.03 4.32 8.81
CA TYR A 164 -4.32 3.59 7.76
C TYR A 164 -4.53 2.08 7.88
N ALA A 165 -4.10 1.47 8.98
CA ALA A 165 -4.30 0.05 9.25
C ALA A 165 -5.79 -0.28 9.44
N VAL A 166 -6.56 0.61 10.08
CA VAL A 166 -8.01 0.44 10.26
C VAL A 166 -8.74 0.31 8.93
N ALA A 167 -8.39 1.12 7.92
CA ALA A 167 -8.96 0.98 6.59
C ALA A 167 -8.68 -0.40 5.98
N SER A 168 -7.44 -0.90 6.11
CA SER A 168 -7.07 -2.24 5.65
C SER A 168 -7.79 -3.34 6.44
N ILE A 169 -7.93 -3.22 7.76
CA ILE A 169 -8.73 -4.16 8.57
C ILE A 169 -10.17 -4.21 8.08
N LEU A 170 -10.81 -3.06 7.87
CA LEU A 170 -12.19 -2.99 7.39
C LEU A 170 -12.34 -3.62 5.99
N GLY A 171 -11.45 -3.29 5.07
CA GLY A 171 -11.46 -3.85 3.72
C GLY A 171 -11.19 -5.35 3.68
N GLY A 172 -10.19 -5.83 4.43
CA GLY A 172 -9.87 -7.25 4.55
C GLY A 172 -11.01 -8.06 5.18
N THR A 173 -11.63 -7.50 6.23
CA THR A 173 -12.82 -8.11 6.86
C THR A 173 -14.01 -8.15 5.89
N ALA A 174 -14.28 -7.04 5.20
CA ALA A 174 -15.37 -6.98 4.23
C ALA A 174 -15.17 -8.00 3.09
N TYR A 175 -13.94 -8.11 2.55
CA TYR A 175 -13.62 -9.09 1.53
C TYR A 175 -13.85 -10.51 2.03
N HIS A 176 -13.32 -10.86 3.23
CA HIS A 176 -13.49 -12.18 3.82
C HIS A 176 -14.97 -12.52 4.05
N LEU A 177 -15.76 -11.60 4.61
CA LEU A 177 -17.19 -11.80 4.81
C LEU A 177 -17.94 -12.01 3.49
N MET A 178 -17.66 -11.20 2.47
CA MET A 178 -18.26 -11.39 1.14
C MET A 178 -17.90 -12.74 0.53
N TYR A 179 -16.66 -13.20 0.74
CA TYR A 179 -16.19 -14.49 0.23
C TYR A 179 -16.93 -15.66 0.88
N ILE A 180 -17.07 -15.69 2.22
CA ILE A 180 -17.79 -16.78 2.92
C ILE A 180 -19.29 -16.80 2.62
N HIS A 181 -19.86 -15.66 2.21
CA HIS A 181 -21.24 -15.58 1.75
C HIS A 181 -21.41 -15.83 0.23
N ASN A 182 -20.36 -16.39 -0.43
CA ASN A 182 -20.37 -16.73 -1.85
C ASN A 182 -20.67 -15.56 -2.80
N VAL A 183 -20.32 -14.32 -2.40
CA VAL A 183 -20.37 -13.18 -3.29
C VAL A 183 -19.32 -13.36 -4.39
N ASN A 184 -19.66 -12.99 -5.62
CA ASN A 184 -18.72 -13.09 -6.75
C ASN A 184 -17.38 -12.42 -6.41
N VAL A 185 -16.27 -13.15 -6.59
CA VAL A 185 -14.92 -12.72 -6.19
C VAL A 185 -14.53 -11.36 -6.79
N ARG A 186 -14.91 -11.10 -8.06
CA ARG A 186 -14.64 -9.80 -8.71
C ARG A 186 -15.38 -8.67 -8.03
N ALA A 187 -16.67 -8.86 -7.75
CA ALA A 187 -17.48 -7.85 -7.06
C ALA A 187 -16.95 -7.61 -5.64
N ALA A 188 -16.64 -8.68 -4.89
CA ALA A 188 -16.07 -8.59 -3.56
C ALA A 188 -14.74 -7.82 -3.56
N SER A 189 -13.85 -8.10 -4.54
CA SER A 189 -12.58 -7.39 -4.70
C SER A 189 -12.77 -5.89 -4.93
N ILE A 190 -13.63 -5.52 -5.89
CA ILE A 190 -13.89 -4.11 -6.20
C ILE A 190 -14.49 -3.38 -4.99
N ILE A 191 -15.50 -3.97 -4.35
CA ILE A 191 -16.18 -3.36 -3.19
C ILE A 191 -15.17 -3.17 -2.04
N ALA A 192 -14.36 -4.19 -1.73
CA ALA A 192 -13.38 -4.09 -0.65
C ALA A 192 -12.30 -3.05 -0.93
N VAL A 193 -11.77 -2.95 -2.17
CA VAL A 193 -10.84 -1.89 -2.57
C VAL A 193 -11.48 -0.51 -2.39
N LEU A 194 -12.74 -0.34 -2.84
CA LEU A 194 -13.45 0.92 -2.70
C LEU A 194 -13.69 1.30 -1.23
N ILE A 195 -13.98 0.32 -0.36
CA ILE A 195 -14.09 0.56 1.10
C ILE A 195 -12.78 1.11 1.65
N VAL A 196 -11.64 0.44 1.38
CA VAL A 196 -10.34 0.89 1.86
C VAL A 196 -10.03 2.29 1.34
N PHE A 197 -10.18 2.51 0.05
CA PHE A 197 -9.90 3.78 -0.61
C PHE A 197 -10.78 4.90 -0.05
N ALA A 198 -12.10 4.68 0.04
CA ALA A 198 -13.04 5.66 0.58
C ALA A 198 -12.71 6.03 2.04
N VAL A 199 -12.48 5.04 2.90
CA VAL A 199 -12.10 5.27 4.30
C VAL A 199 -10.81 6.08 4.39
N ARG A 200 -9.82 5.78 3.56
CA ARG A 200 -8.53 6.51 3.52
C ARG A 200 -8.70 7.95 3.07
N ILE A 201 -9.41 8.18 1.97
CA ILE A 201 -9.65 9.53 1.45
C ILE A 201 -10.47 10.34 2.44
N PHE A 202 -11.56 9.77 2.96
CA PHE A 202 -12.39 10.42 3.98
C PHE A 202 -11.58 10.81 5.22
N ALA A 203 -10.80 9.88 5.77
CA ALA A 203 -9.94 10.16 6.92
C ALA A 203 -8.91 11.26 6.66
N THR A 204 -8.41 11.35 5.43
CA THR A 204 -7.43 12.38 5.04
C THR A 204 -8.10 13.74 4.88
N VAL A 205 -9.23 13.81 4.18
CA VAL A 205 -9.98 15.06 3.94
C VAL A 205 -10.47 15.66 5.25
N PHE A 206 -11.07 14.84 6.12
CA PHE A 206 -11.60 15.30 7.41
C PHE A 206 -10.55 15.33 8.53
N LYS A 207 -9.27 15.03 8.21
CA LYS A 207 -8.15 15.04 9.18
C LYS A 207 -8.46 14.23 10.45
N LEU A 208 -9.15 13.10 10.28
CA LEU A 208 -9.56 12.25 11.39
C LEU A 208 -8.34 11.59 12.03
N ASP A 209 -8.19 11.78 13.31
CA ASP A 209 -7.09 11.27 14.12
C ASP A 209 -7.64 10.46 15.31
N LEU A 210 -7.00 9.32 15.64
CA LEU A 210 -7.28 8.59 16.88
C LEU A 210 -6.68 9.36 18.10
N PRO A 211 -7.25 9.25 19.31
CA PRO A 211 -6.78 9.97 20.49
C PRO A 211 -5.30 9.62 20.82
N LYS A 212 -4.52 10.62 21.21
CA LYS A 212 -3.13 10.50 21.70
C LYS A 212 -3.10 10.79 23.19
N VAL A 213 -2.26 10.07 23.91
CA VAL A 213 -1.91 10.47 25.27
C VAL A 213 -1.15 11.81 25.18
N ARG A 214 -1.72 12.85 25.78
CA ARG A 214 -1.07 14.16 25.88
C ARG A 214 -0.45 14.25 27.26
N PHE A 215 0.87 14.40 27.32
CA PHE A 215 1.56 14.77 28.55
C PHE A 215 1.50 16.27 28.74
N PRO A 216 1.35 16.79 29.98
CA PRO A 216 1.51 18.21 30.26
C PRO A 216 2.87 18.68 29.73
N LYS A 217 2.93 19.88 29.15
CA LYS A 217 4.23 20.47 28.83
C LYS A 217 5.01 20.63 30.13
N GLU A 218 6.21 20.06 30.20
CA GLU A 218 7.13 20.41 31.26
C GLU A 218 7.34 21.93 31.21
N GLU A 219 6.96 22.64 32.28
CA GLU A 219 7.38 24.02 32.47
C GLU A 219 8.89 24.00 32.51
N LYS A 220 9.54 24.57 31.49
CA LYS A 220 10.99 24.81 31.56
C LYS A 220 11.20 25.73 32.77
N SER A 221 11.64 25.14 33.87
CA SER A 221 12.25 25.90 34.97
C SER A 221 13.44 26.66 34.40
N ILE A 222 13.34 27.97 34.46
CA ILE A 222 14.37 28.96 34.11
C ILE A 222 15.58 28.77 35.02
#